data_5345429f25e5a6a9d6d0d3fcce04c1c6
#
_entry.id   5345429f25e5a6a9d6d0d3fcce04c1c6
#
_cell.length_a   1.000
_cell.length_b   1.000
_cell.length_c   1.000
_cell.angle_alpha   90.00
_cell.angle_beta   90.00
_cell.angle_gamma   90.00
#
_symmetry.space_group_name_H-M   'P 1'
#
loop_
_entity.id
_entity.type
_entity.pdbx_description
1 polymer ?
#
loop_
_entity_poly.entity_id
_entity_poly.type
_entity_poly.pdbx_seq_one_letter_code
_entity_poly.pdbx_strand_id
1 'polypeptide(L)'
;MIWDTLWLYLTIFTVSYRSGLGSLKTGCIVATVLMIGVWLFFLIIRYLPVNGFIKGGLCTLLCSIWITFSNDVCSYLLYDTRQLTIRHANFSTWTTDLNVNANVYIILLVAGILISALLIGIGIVKKKK
;
A
#
# COMPACT_ATOMS: atom_id res chain seq x y z
N MET A 1 8.48 16.55 -2.38
CA MET A 1 7.36 15.82 -1.76
C MET A 1 6.18 16.71 -1.36
N ILE A 2 6.33 17.79 -0.55
CA ILE A 2 5.20 18.66 -0.22
C ILE A 2 4.59 19.28 -1.48
N TRP A 3 5.41 19.82 -2.38
CA TRP A 3 4.97 20.37 -3.68
C TRP A 3 4.26 19.33 -4.54
N ASP A 4 4.79 18.11 -4.63
CA ASP A 4 4.18 17.02 -5.41
C ASP A 4 2.80 16.65 -4.84
N THR A 5 2.68 16.63 -3.50
CA THR A 5 1.40 16.39 -2.81
C THR A 5 0.40 17.50 -3.13
N LEU A 6 0.81 18.78 -3.07
CA LEU A 6 -0.04 19.92 -3.43
C LEU A 6 -0.49 19.85 -4.89
N TRP A 7 0.42 19.56 -5.82
CA TRP A 7 0.09 19.42 -7.24
C TRP A 7 -0.89 18.26 -7.50
N LEU A 8 -0.74 17.13 -6.80
CA LEU A 8 -1.66 16.02 -6.90
C LEU A 8 -3.09 16.43 -6.52
N TYR A 9 -3.27 17.08 -5.36
CA TYR A 9 -4.60 17.53 -4.93
C TYR A 9 -5.18 18.62 -5.83
N LEU A 10 -4.35 19.53 -6.33
CA LEU A 10 -4.77 20.55 -7.31
C LEU A 10 -5.27 19.89 -8.61
N THR A 11 -4.56 18.87 -9.09
CA THR A 11 -4.97 18.11 -10.29
C THR A 11 -6.30 17.40 -10.05
N ILE A 12 -6.47 16.73 -8.91
CA ILE A 12 -7.72 16.07 -8.54
C ILE A 12 -8.86 17.08 -8.49
N PHE A 13 -8.65 18.23 -7.87
CA PHE A 13 -9.65 19.30 -7.81
C PHE A 13 -10.04 19.79 -9.20
N THR A 14 -9.06 20.05 -10.07
CA THR A 14 -9.30 20.53 -11.44
C THR A 14 -10.06 19.51 -12.30
N VAL A 15 -9.70 18.25 -12.22
CA VAL A 15 -10.39 17.16 -12.94
C VAL A 15 -11.80 16.96 -12.41
N SER A 16 -11.97 16.96 -11.09
CA SER A 16 -13.25 16.75 -10.44
C SER A 16 -14.22 17.92 -10.64
N TYR A 17 -13.72 19.14 -10.79
CA TYR A 17 -14.53 20.30 -11.15
C TYR A 17 -15.25 20.11 -12.50
N ARG A 18 -14.62 19.40 -13.43
CA ARG A 18 -15.20 19.04 -14.71
C ARG A 18 -16.14 17.83 -14.67
N SER A 19 -15.88 16.87 -13.77
CA SER A 19 -16.57 15.57 -13.72
C SER A 19 -17.69 15.48 -12.68
N GLY A 20 -17.87 16.51 -11.83
CA GLY A 20 -18.88 16.57 -10.78
C GLY A 20 -18.34 16.25 -9.38
N LEU A 21 -19.03 16.78 -8.35
CA LEU A 21 -18.59 16.74 -6.95
C LEU A 21 -18.44 15.32 -6.36
N GLY A 22 -19.13 14.32 -6.91
CA GLY A 22 -19.01 12.92 -6.46
C GLY A 22 -17.62 12.33 -6.73
N SER A 23 -16.98 12.70 -7.84
CA SER A 23 -15.64 12.25 -8.20
C SER A 23 -14.55 12.89 -7.33
N LEU A 24 -14.80 14.09 -6.80
CA LEU A 24 -13.86 14.79 -5.91
C LEU A 24 -13.65 14.01 -4.61
N LYS A 25 -14.73 13.58 -3.95
CA LYS A 25 -14.65 12.81 -2.70
C LYS A 25 -13.85 11.52 -2.91
N THR A 26 -14.19 10.77 -3.93
CA THR A 26 -13.50 9.51 -4.27
C THR A 26 -12.03 9.75 -4.59
N GLY A 27 -11.72 10.72 -5.45
CA GLY A 27 -10.36 11.06 -5.83
C GLY A 27 -9.51 11.49 -4.65
N CYS A 28 -10.02 12.33 -3.75
CA CYS A 28 -9.32 12.77 -2.56
C CYS A 28 -9.04 11.62 -1.59
N ILE A 29 -10.01 10.73 -1.35
CA ILE A 29 -9.82 9.59 -0.45
C ILE A 29 -8.74 8.65 -0.99
N VAL A 30 -8.85 8.24 -2.26
CA VAL A 30 -7.87 7.34 -2.89
C VAL A 30 -6.47 7.97 -2.90
N ALA A 31 -6.37 9.25 -3.27
CA ALA A 31 -5.09 9.96 -3.26
C ALA A 31 -4.50 10.05 -1.85
N THR A 32 -5.32 10.33 -0.83
CA THR A 32 -4.85 10.40 0.57
C THR A 32 -4.30 9.05 1.02
N VAL A 33 -5.02 7.97 0.77
CA VAL A 33 -4.57 6.61 1.11
C VAL A 33 -3.23 6.32 0.43
N LEU A 34 -3.10 6.56 -0.88
CA LEU A 34 -1.84 6.34 -1.60
C LEU A 34 -0.70 7.22 -1.08
N MET A 35 -0.96 8.50 -0.82
CA MET A 35 0.07 9.43 -0.33
C MET A 35 0.58 9.08 1.07
N ILE A 36 -0.25 8.54 1.96
CA ILE A 36 0.21 8.03 3.25
C ILE A 36 1.29 6.95 3.05
N GLY A 37 1.06 6.00 2.14
CA GLY A 37 2.05 4.98 1.79
C GLY A 37 3.37 5.59 1.30
N VAL A 38 3.30 6.52 0.34
CA VAL A 38 4.48 7.21 -0.22
C VAL A 38 5.25 7.97 0.86
N TRP A 39 4.56 8.67 1.78
CA TRP A 39 5.21 9.36 2.89
C TRP A 39 5.87 8.40 3.88
N LEU A 40 5.26 7.26 4.18
CA LEU A 40 5.88 6.22 5.02
C LEU A 40 7.15 5.66 4.39
N PHE A 41 7.16 5.38 3.07
CA PHE A 41 8.38 4.98 2.35
C PHE A 41 9.47 6.04 2.46
N PHE A 42 9.11 7.31 2.23
CA PHE A 42 10.05 8.41 2.34
C PHE A 42 10.67 8.49 3.74
N LEU A 43 9.87 8.34 4.80
CA LEU A 43 10.34 8.36 6.18
C LEU A 43 11.31 7.20 6.45
N ILE A 44 11.01 5.99 6.00
CA ILE A 44 11.90 4.82 6.15
C ILE A 44 13.24 5.07 5.44
N ILE A 45 13.21 5.50 4.19
CA ILE A 45 14.41 5.69 3.39
C ILE A 45 15.27 6.84 3.93
N ARG A 46 14.64 7.96 4.29
CA ARG A 46 15.34 9.20 4.64
C ARG A 46 15.82 9.24 6.08
N TYR A 47 14.97 8.84 7.03
CA TYR A 47 15.23 9.11 8.45
C TYR A 47 15.67 7.89 9.26
N LEU A 48 15.44 6.66 8.78
CA LEU A 48 15.82 5.48 9.56
C LEU A 48 17.34 5.28 9.54
N PRO A 49 18.04 5.30 10.69
CA PRO A 49 19.52 5.18 10.75
C PRO A 49 19.95 3.70 10.73
N VAL A 50 19.54 2.95 9.71
CA VAL A 50 19.88 1.53 9.53
C VAL A 50 20.50 1.29 8.15
N ASN A 51 21.13 0.13 7.95
CA ASN A 51 21.75 -0.22 6.67
C ASN A 51 20.70 -0.40 5.55
N GLY A 52 21.16 -0.33 4.28
CA GLY A 52 20.29 -0.39 3.11
C GLY A 52 19.48 -1.69 3.02
N PHE A 53 20.01 -2.82 3.48
CA PHE A 53 19.29 -4.10 3.48
C PHE A 53 18.09 -4.08 4.44
N ILE A 54 18.24 -3.52 5.63
CA ILE A 54 17.16 -3.37 6.59
C ILE A 54 16.10 -2.39 6.05
N LYS A 55 16.54 -1.26 5.48
CA LYS A 55 15.60 -0.31 4.81
C LYS A 55 14.80 -1.00 3.69
N GLY A 56 15.49 -1.75 2.83
CA GLY A 56 14.87 -2.51 1.76
C GLY A 56 13.85 -3.52 2.29
N GLY A 57 14.19 -4.27 3.33
CA GLY A 57 13.28 -5.21 3.97
C GLY A 57 12.03 -4.53 4.57
N LEU A 58 12.21 -3.41 5.27
CA LEU A 58 11.08 -2.65 5.82
C LEU A 58 10.19 -2.06 4.71
N CYS A 59 10.79 -1.55 3.63
CA CYS A 59 10.04 -1.07 2.49
C CYS A 59 9.24 -2.19 1.81
N THR A 60 9.84 -3.38 1.64
CA THR A 60 9.15 -4.55 1.06
C THR A 60 7.98 -4.98 1.93
N LEU A 61 8.16 -5.03 3.26
CA LEU A 61 7.09 -5.35 4.20
C LEU A 61 5.95 -4.32 4.13
N LEU A 62 6.28 -3.04 4.17
CA LEU A 62 5.30 -1.96 4.06
C LEU A 62 4.55 -2.05 2.73
N CYS A 63 5.24 -2.30 1.62
CA CYS A 63 4.64 -2.41 0.30
C CYS A 63 3.62 -3.56 0.24
N SER A 64 3.98 -4.75 0.73
CA SER A 64 3.09 -5.91 0.72
C SER A 64 1.84 -5.69 1.57
N ILE A 65 1.99 -5.11 2.77
CA ILE A 65 0.85 -4.74 3.63
C ILE A 65 -0.02 -3.68 2.95
N TRP A 66 0.62 -2.65 2.38
CA TRP A 66 -0.08 -1.54 1.75
C TRP A 66 -0.92 -1.98 0.55
N ILE A 67 -0.35 -2.78 -0.35
CA ILE A 67 -1.07 -3.32 -1.52
C ILE A 67 -2.25 -4.18 -1.08
N THR A 68 -2.06 -5.00 -0.04
CA THR A 68 -3.09 -5.93 0.44
C THR A 68 -4.28 -5.20 1.04
N PHE A 69 -4.06 -4.14 1.83
CA PHE A 69 -5.12 -3.50 2.62
C PHE A 69 -5.60 -2.15 2.07
N SER A 70 -4.87 -1.51 1.15
CA SER A 70 -5.25 -0.18 0.63
C SER A 70 -6.64 -0.17 -0.02
N ASN A 71 -7.00 -1.23 -0.74
CA ASN A 71 -8.32 -1.35 -1.35
C ASN A 71 -9.43 -1.45 -0.30
N ASP A 72 -9.22 -2.24 0.75
CA ASP A 72 -10.19 -2.42 1.83
C ASP A 72 -10.37 -1.12 2.62
N VAL A 73 -9.28 -0.37 2.86
CA VAL A 73 -9.32 0.96 3.48
C VAL A 73 -10.09 1.96 2.62
N CYS A 74 -9.83 1.99 1.30
CA CYS A 74 -10.59 2.85 0.38
C CYS A 74 -12.08 2.50 0.36
N SER A 75 -12.41 1.21 0.32
CA SER A 75 -13.80 0.72 0.31
C SER A 75 -14.52 1.06 1.61
N TYR A 76 -13.84 0.96 2.75
CA TYR A 76 -14.38 1.38 4.03
C TYR A 76 -14.67 2.90 4.08
N LEU A 77 -13.71 3.73 3.64
CA LEU A 77 -13.86 5.19 3.66
C LEU A 77 -14.91 5.72 2.66
N LEU A 78 -15.13 5.00 1.55
CA LEU A 78 -16.08 5.42 0.53
C LEU A 78 -17.48 4.89 0.77
N TYR A 79 -17.61 3.63 1.22
CA TYR A 79 -18.88 2.90 1.22
C TYR A 79 -19.26 2.32 2.59
N ASP A 80 -18.47 2.59 3.65
CA ASP A 80 -18.62 2.00 5.00
C ASP A 80 -18.68 0.46 4.98
N THR A 81 -18.05 -0.16 3.99
CA THR A 81 -18.00 -1.62 3.87
C THR A 81 -16.87 -2.17 4.72
N ARG A 82 -17.23 -2.99 5.73
CA ARG A 82 -16.26 -3.61 6.67
C ARG A 82 -15.85 -5.02 6.24
N GLN A 83 -15.75 -5.28 4.96
CA GLN A 83 -15.33 -6.59 4.46
C GLN A 83 -13.85 -6.55 4.09
N LEU A 84 -13.09 -7.50 4.67
CA LEU A 84 -11.70 -7.72 4.29
C LEU A 84 -11.66 -8.62 3.06
N THR A 85 -11.06 -8.16 1.98
CA THR A 85 -10.91 -8.91 0.72
C THR A 85 -10.26 -10.27 0.96
N ILE A 86 -9.28 -10.35 1.86
CA ILE A 86 -8.55 -11.58 2.22
C ILE A 86 -9.49 -12.71 2.70
N ARG A 87 -10.63 -12.40 3.32
CA ARG A 87 -11.59 -13.43 3.80
C ARG A 87 -12.22 -14.27 2.69
N HIS A 88 -12.20 -13.76 1.46
CA HIS A 88 -12.71 -14.46 0.28
C HIS A 88 -11.65 -15.35 -0.40
N ALA A 89 -10.48 -15.51 0.21
CA ALA A 89 -9.43 -16.35 -0.37
C ALA A 89 -9.82 -17.82 -0.36
N ASN A 90 -9.71 -18.44 -1.53
CA ASN A 90 -9.88 -19.87 -1.72
C ASN A 90 -8.97 -20.31 -2.87
N PHE A 91 -7.88 -20.97 -2.54
CA PHE A 91 -6.88 -21.39 -3.52
C PHE A 91 -7.34 -22.52 -4.43
N SER A 92 -8.46 -23.20 -4.09
CA SER A 92 -9.06 -24.24 -4.94
C SER A 92 -9.92 -23.68 -6.06
N THR A 93 -10.36 -22.42 -5.95
CA THR A 93 -11.23 -21.76 -6.93
C THR A 93 -10.65 -20.42 -7.34
N TRP A 94 -10.65 -20.12 -8.64
CA TRP A 94 -10.16 -18.87 -9.22
C TRP A 94 -11.18 -18.31 -10.20
N THR A 95 -12.45 -18.27 -9.78
CA THR A 95 -13.57 -18.01 -10.69
C THR A 95 -14.19 -16.63 -10.54
N THR A 96 -14.11 -16.00 -9.37
CA THR A 96 -14.67 -14.67 -9.12
C THR A 96 -13.57 -13.64 -8.88
N ASP A 97 -13.79 -12.40 -9.31
CA ASP A 97 -12.82 -11.31 -9.14
C ASP A 97 -12.41 -11.12 -7.67
N LEU A 98 -13.36 -11.24 -6.74
CA LEU A 98 -13.08 -11.14 -5.31
C LEU A 98 -12.17 -12.26 -4.82
N ASN A 99 -12.38 -13.48 -5.28
CA ASN A 99 -11.58 -14.65 -4.91
C ASN A 99 -10.16 -14.56 -5.52
N VAL A 100 -10.06 -14.20 -6.80
CA VAL A 100 -8.78 -13.99 -7.48
C VAL A 100 -7.96 -12.91 -6.76
N ASN A 101 -8.54 -11.75 -6.49
CA ASN A 101 -7.87 -10.67 -5.77
C ASN A 101 -7.42 -11.10 -4.37
N ALA A 102 -8.29 -11.81 -3.62
CA ALA A 102 -7.97 -12.31 -2.29
C ALA A 102 -6.77 -13.29 -2.31
N ASN A 103 -6.75 -14.25 -3.25
CA ASN A 103 -5.67 -15.20 -3.42
C ASN A 103 -4.35 -14.49 -3.77
N VAL A 104 -4.38 -13.54 -4.72
CA VAL A 104 -3.22 -12.74 -5.12
C VAL A 104 -2.70 -11.91 -3.94
N TYR A 105 -3.57 -11.27 -3.17
CA TYR A 105 -3.15 -10.47 -2.01
C TYR A 105 -2.48 -11.32 -0.93
N ILE A 106 -2.97 -12.53 -0.66
CA ILE A 106 -2.31 -13.44 0.28
C ILE A 106 -0.95 -13.87 -0.23
N ILE A 107 -0.83 -14.23 -1.51
CA ILE A 107 0.45 -14.61 -2.11
C ILE A 107 1.46 -13.45 -2.00
N LEU A 108 1.04 -12.23 -2.35
CA LEU A 108 1.89 -11.04 -2.26
C LEU A 108 2.29 -10.73 -0.82
N LEU A 109 1.38 -10.88 0.13
CA LEU A 109 1.65 -10.66 1.54
C LEU A 109 2.68 -11.65 2.08
N VAL A 110 2.49 -12.95 1.83
CA VAL A 110 3.41 -14.00 2.26
C VAL A 110 4.78 -13.84 1.62
N ALA A 111 4.83 -13.64 0.30
CA ALA A 111 6.08 -13.39 -0.42
C ALA A 111 6.80 -12.15 0.12
N GLY A 112 6.07 -11.05 0.35
CA GLY A 112 6.62 -9.83 0.92
C GLY A 112 7.20 -10.01 2.32
N ILE A 113 6.53 -10.77 3.19
CA ILE A 113 7.03 -11.11 4.53
C ILE A 113 8.33 -11.94 4.42
N LEU A 114 8.36 -12.97 3.57
CA LEU A 114 9.54 -13.81 3.40
C LEU A 114 10.74 -13.01 2.86
N ILE A 115 10.55 -12.23 1.82
CA ILE A 115 11.60 -11.38 1.23
C ILE A 115 12.08 -10.34 2.26
N SER A 116 11.17 -9.72 2.99
CA SER A 116 11.50 -8.75 4.04
C SER A 116 12.35 -9.39 5.14
N ALA A 117 11.96 -10.57 5.62
CA ALA A 117 12.70 -11.30 6.65
C ALA A 117 14.11 -11.66 6.18
N LEU A 118 14.28 -12.11 4.93
CA LEU A 118 15.59 -12.39 4.34
C LEU A 118 16.47 -11.13 4.26
N LEU A 119 15.93 -10.02 3.76
CA LEU A 119 16.67 -8.76 3.65
C LEU A 119 17.09 -8.22 5.01
N ILE A 120 16.19 -8.23 5.99
CA ILE A 120 16.49 -7.80 7.36
C ILE A 120 17.56 -8.72 8.00
N GLY A 121 17.43 -10.04 7.82
CA GLY A 121 18.41 -11.01 8.30
C GLY A 121 19.81 -10.75 7.74
N ILE A 122 19.94 -10.56 6.42
CA ILE A 122 21.20 -10.18 5.76
C ILE A 122 21.72 -8.85 6.34
N GLY A 123 20.83 -7.89 6.54
CA GLY A 123 21.19 -6.58 7.09
C GLY A 123 21.75 -6.65 8.50
N ILE A 124 21.20 -7.51 9.36
CA ILE A 124 21.68 -7.72 10.73
C ILE A 124 23.07 -8.39 10.74
N VAL A 125 23.25 -9.42 9.91
CA VAL A 125 24.54 -10.14 9.81
C VAL A 125 25.65 -9.21 9.32
N LYS A 126 25.36 -8.39 8.29
CA LYS A 126 26.35 -7.41 7.76
C LYS A 126 26.69 -6.27 8.73
N LYS A 127 25.85 -5.97 9.72
CA LYS A 127 26.14 -4.96 10.74
C LYS A 127 27.13 -5.46 11.79
N LYS A 128 27.25 -6.79 11.97
CA LYS A 128 28.14 -7.41 12.97
C LYS A 128 29.59 -7.60 12.46
N LYS A 129 29.82 -7.42 11.16
CA LYS A 129 31.19 -7.38 10.57
C LYS A 129 31.66 -5.95 10.39
#